data_82c6fe6a74d27ba65a42cda6cb524c02
#
_entry.id   82c6fe6a74d27ba65a42cda6cb524c02
#
_cell.length_a   1.000
_cell.length_b   1.000
_cell.length_c   1.000
_cell.angle_alpha   90.00
_cell.angle_beta   90.00
_cell.angle_gamma   90.00
#
_symmetry.space_group_name_H-M   'P 1'
#
loop_
_entity.id
_entity.type
_entity.pdbx_description
1 polymer ?
#
loop_
_entity_poly.entity_id
_entity_poly.type
_entity_poly.pdbx_seq_one_letter_code
_entity_poly.pdbx_strand_id
1 'polypeptide(L)'
;MFCIATVCSVLLFACASQVQAQSIAGNWRTPKGSIARIAKCGGAWCITLVSGKHKGRRIGRMSGGGANYKGTITDPENNKTYSGSATVKGRSLSMSDCVMGIFCRSQTWRKR
;
A
#
# COMPACT_ATOMS: atom_id res chain seq x y z
N MET A 1 22.25 -10.37 -43.60
CA MET A 1 23.21 -10.41 -42.81
C MET A 1 23.14 -9.42 -41.78
N PHE A 2 23.44 -8.53 -41.67
CA PHE A 2 23.49 -7.54 -40.78
C PHE A 2 22.26 -7.37 -39.98
N CYS A 3 21.26 -7.31 -40.57
CA CYS A 3 20.03 -6.97 -39.91
C CYS A 3 19.68 -7.94 -38.86
N ILE A 4 20.19 -9.01 -38.90
CA ILE A 4 19.90 -9.99 -37.97
C ILE A 4 20.11 -9.57 -36.59
N ALA A 5 21.18 -9.04 -36.35
CA ALA A 5 21.54 -8.67 -35.02
C ALA A 5 20.57 -7.72 -34.43
N THR A 6 20.11 -6.86 -35.21
CA THR A 6 19.26 -5.84 -34.69
C THR A 6 17.99 -6.37 -34.17
N VAL A 7 17.50 -7.31 -34.80
CA VAL A 7 16.23 -7.86 -34.40
C VAL A 7 16.26 -8.40 -33.02
N CYS A 8 17.28 -9.04 -32.68
CA CYS A 8 17.34 -9.67 -31.39
C CYS A 8 17.27 -8.70 -30.27
N SER A 9 17.92 -7.62 -30.41
CA SER A 9 17.98 -6.71 -29.35
C SER A 9 16.64 -6.17 -28.97
N VAL A 10 15.82 -6.00 -29.92
CA VAL A 10 14.53 -5.47 -29.68
C VAL A 10 13.73 -6.27 -28.71
N LEU A 11 13.81 -7.53 -28.85
CA LEU A 11 12.98 -8.38 -28.01
C LEU A 11 13.30 -8.29 -26.55
N LEU A 12 14.52 -8.05 -26.25
CA LEU A 12 14.92 -8.03 -24.88
C LEU A 12 14.27 -6.94 -24.10
N PHE A 13 14.05 -5.85 -24.71
CA PHE A 13 13.44 -4.74 -24.01
C PHE A 13 12.08 -5.04 -23.53
N ALA A 14 11.33 -5.72 -24.32
CA ALA A 14 9.97 -6.02 -23.98
C ALA A 14 9.90 -6.75 -22.66
N CYS A 15 10.83 -7.61 -22.43
CA CYS A 15 10.82 -8.38 -21.20
C CYS A 15 11.10 -7.53 -20.00
N ALA A 16 12.01 -6.64 -20.14
CA ALA A 16 12.39 -5.82 -19.01
C ALA A 16 11.23 -5.00 -18.51
N SER A 17 10.39 -4.57 -19.40
CA SER A 17 9.29 -3.71 -19.00
C SER A 17 8.24 -4.41 -18.19
N GLN A 18 8.32 -5.69 -18.10
CA GLN A 18 7.31 -6.45 -17.37
C GLN A 18 7.49 -6.40 -15.87
N VAL A 19 8.63 -6.00 -15.44
CA VAL A 19 8.89 -5.97 -14.02
C VAL A 19 8.05 -4.89 -13.37
N GLN A 20 7.23 -5.29 -12.44
CA GLN A 20 6.34 -4.39 -11.73
C GLN A 20 6.74 -4.29 -10.29
N ALA A 21 6.96 -3.11 -9.81
CA ALA A 21 7.25 -2.91 -8.40
C ALA A 21 5.95 -2.97 -7.62
N GLN A 22 5.99 -3.60 -6.47
CA GLN A 22 4.88 -3.55 -5.56
C GLN A 22 4.78 -2.12 -5.06
N SER A 23 3.57 -1.61 -4.94
CA SER A 23 3.37 -0.25 -4.48
C SER A 23 2.17 -0.17 -3.57
N ILE A 24 2.36 0.48 -2.45
CA ILE A 24 1.27 0.73 -1.51
C ILE A 24 0.44 1.93 -1.95
N ALA A 25 0.97 2.73 -2.87
CA ALA A 25 0.27 3.94 -3.31
C ALA A 25 -1.03 3.61 -4.01
N GLY A 26 -2.04 4.45 -3.78
CA GLY A 26 -3.30 4.32 -4.47
C GLY A 26 -4.47 4.28 -3.52
N ASN A 27 -5.61 3.88 -4.07
CA ASN A 27 -6.84 3.80 -3.31
C ASN A 27 -7.14 2.35 -2.98
N TRP A 28 -7.59 2.13 -1.74
CA TRP A 28 -7.85 0.81 -1.22
C TRP A 28 -9.20 0.79 -0.52
N ARG A 29 -9.96 -0.27 -0.73
CA ARG A 29 -11.23 -0.42 -0.04
C ARG A 29 -11.00 -1.16 1.27
N THR A 30 -11.44 -0.57 2.35
CA THR A 30 -11.33 -1.19 3.67
C THR A 30 -12.47 -2.15 3.90
N PRO A 31 -12.37 -3.02 4.92
CA PRO A 31 -13.46 -3.96 5.21
C PRO A 31 -14.79 -3.27 5.51
N LYS A 32 -14.75 -2.06 6.00
CA LYS A 32 -15.98 -1.31 6.29
C LYS A 32 -16.55 -0.61 5.07
N GLY A 33 -15.89 -0.75 3.93
CA GLY A 33 -16.40 -0.20 2.69
C GLY A 33 -15.91 1.21 2.36
N SER A 34 -15.22 1.87 3.26
CA SER A 34 -14.67 3.19 2.94
C SER A 34 -13.42 3.03 2.08
N ILE A 35 -13.05 4.11 1.42
CA ILE A 35 -11.86 4.14 0.57
C ILE A 35 -10.77 4.89 1.30
N ALA A 36 -9.61 4.27 1.39
CA ALA A 36 -8.43 4.88 1.95
C ALA A 36 -7.44 5.17 0.83
N ARG A 37 -6.94 6.38 0.80
CA ARG A 37 -5.89 6.76 -0.16
C ARG A 37 -4.55 6.74 0.53
N ILE A 38 -3.59 6.06 -0.08
CA ILE A 38 -2.23 6.02 0.41
C ILE A 38 -1.36 6.77 -0.58
N ALA A 39 -0.69 7.82 -0.10
CA ALA A 39 0.12 8.68 -0.94
C ALA A 39 1.35 9.15 -0.17
N LYS A 40 2.37 9.54 -0.90
CA LYS A 40 3.58 10.05 -0.29
C LYS A 40 3.30 11.30 0.52
N CYS A 41 3.94 11.39 1.67
CA CYS A 41 3.88 12.58 2.51
C CYS A 41 5.25 12.73 3.17
N GLY A 42 6.12 13.51 2.52
CA GLY A 42 7.51 13.58 2.97
C GLY A 42 8.19 12.24 2.71
N GLY A 43 8.93 11.76 3.67
CA GLY A 43 9.63 10.49 3.55
C GLY A 43 8.78 9.28 3.86
N ALA A 44 7.48 9.44 4.01
CA ALA A 44 6.60 8.36 4.42
C ALA A 44 5.40 8.24 3.49
N TRP A 45 4.50 7.32 3.81
CA TRP A 45 3.26 7.11 3.12
C TRP A 45 2.13 7.40 4.08
N CYS A 46 1.28 8.36 3.75
CA CYS A 46 0.16 8.72 4.61
C CYS A 46 -1.12 8.11 4.10
N ILE A 47 -1.95 7.69 5.04
CA ILE A 47 -3.22 7.04 4.74
C ILE A 47 -4.34 7.98 5.14
N THR A 48 -5.18 8.36 4.18
CA THR A 48 -6.28 9.29 4.42
C THR A 48 -7.56 8.67 3.91
N LEU A 49 -8.61 8.74 4.72
CA LEU A 49 -9.92 8.27 4.27
C LEU A 49 -10.49 9.29 3.31
N VAL A 50 -10.92 8.83 2.14
CA VAL A 50 -11.48 9.71 1.13
C VAL A 50 -12.96 9.45 0.89
N SER A 51 -13.55 8.53 1.61
CA SER A 51 -14.99 8.30 1.59
C SER A 51 -15.44 7.79 2.94
N GLY A 52 -16.75 7.76 3.14
CA GLY A 52 -17.33 7.22 4.35
C GLY A 52 -17.47 8.26 5.45
N LYS A 53 -17.83 7.76 6.63
CA LYS A 53 -18.14 8.58 7.78
C LYS A 53 -16.99 9.49 8.22
N HIS A 54 -15.76 9.00 8.07
CA HIS A 54 -14.59 9.74 8.51
C HIS A 54 -13.79 10.33 7.36
N LYS A 55 -14.47 10.65 6.27
CA LYS A 55 -13.83 11.23 5.10
C LYS A 55 -12.98 12.43 5.48
N GLY A 56 -11.76 12.46 4.97
CA GLY A 56 -10.83 13.56 5.22
C GLY A 56 -9.85 13.30 6.36
N ARG A 57 -10.07 12.27 7.16
CA ARG A 57 -9.18 11.99 8.27
C ARG A 57 -7.95 11.23 7.82
N ARG A 58 -6.80 11.67 8.32
CA ARG A 58 -5.60 10.88 8.17
C ARG A 58 -5.61 9.81 9.25
N ILE A 59 -5.49 8.55 8.84
CA ILE A 59 -5.57 7.44 9.76
C ILE A 59 -4.29 6.62 9.82
N GLY A 60 -3.24 7.04 9.13
CA GLY A 60 -2.02 6.27 9.20
C GLY A 60 -0.84 6.94 8.56
N ARG A 61 0.33 6.49 8.96
CA ARG A 61 1.60 6.94 8.39
C ARG A 61 2.55 5.76 8.45
N MET A 62 3.07 5.38 7.29
CA MET A 62 3.88 4.20 7.13
C MET A 62 5.20 4.51 6.47
N SER A 63 6.23 3.78 6.82
CA SER A 63 7.53 3.85 6.19
C SER A 63 7.90 2.48 5.67
N GLY A 64 8.62 2.45 4.58
CA GLY A 64 9.06 1.19 4.00
C GLY A 64 9.09 1.26 2.50
N GLY A 65 9.24 0.11 1.89
CA GLY A 65 9.30 0.02 0.45
C GLY A 65 9.03 -1.39 -0.02
N GLY A 66 8.87 -1.53 -1.34
CA GLY A 66 8.53 -2.82 -1.89
C GLY A 66 7.19 -3.29 -1.37
N ALA A 67 7.17 -4.43 -0.73
CA ALA A 67 5.94 -5.02 -0.25
C ALA A 67 5.66 -4.76 1.23
N ASN A 68 6.65 -4.30 1.99
CA ASN A 68 6.52 -4.26 3.45
C ASN A 68 6.67 -2.86 4.02
N TYR A 69 5.74 -2.49 4.88
CA TYR A 69 5.71 -1.17 5.49
C TYR A 69 5.37 -1.28 6.96
N LYS A 70 5.84 -0.32 7.75
CA LYS A 70 5.55 -0.23 9.19
C LYS A 70 5.29 1.20 9.57
N GLY A 71 4.48 1.39 10.59
CA GLY A 71 4.18 2.73 11.07
C GLY A 71 3.09 2.71 12.09
N THR A 72 2.16 3.65 11.97
CA THR A 72 1.05 3.78 12.91
C THR A 72 -0.27 3.84 12.17
N ILE A 73 -1.29 3.33 12.85
CA ILE A 73 -2.67 3.36 12.36
C ILE A 73 -3.53 3.92 13.48
N THR A 74 -4.38 4.87 13.13
CA THR A 74 -5.33 5.45 14.08
C THR A 74 -6.72 4.96 13.74
N ASP A 75 -7.41 4.44 14.74
CA ASP A 75 -8.79 4.03 14.59
C ASP A 75 -9.64 5.28 14.72
N PRO A 76 -10.36 5.71 13.68
CA PRO A 76 -11.13 6.94 13.75
C PRO A 76 -12.36 6.82 14.66
N GLU A 77 -12.78 5.62 14.98
CA GLU A 77 -13.95 5.44 15.84
C GLU A 77 -13.65 5.81 17.29
N ASN A 78 -12.45 5.49 17.76
CA ASN A 78 -12.09 5.78 19.13
C ASN A 78 -10.88 6.69 19.27
N ASN A 79 -10.33 7.11 18.12
CA ASN A 79 -9.19 8.03 18.08
C ASN A 79 -7.93 7.50 18.75
N LYS A 80 -7.78 6.20 18.79
CA LYS A 80 -6.58 5.56 19.34
C LYS A 80 -5.62 5.19 18.23
N THR A 81 -4.33 5.32 18.52
CA THR A 81 -3.28 5.03 17.56
C THR A 81 -2.51 3.79 17.98
N TYR A 82 -2.29 2.91 17.04
CA TYR A 82 -1.63 1.63 17.26
C TYR A 82 -0.42 1.49 16.35
N SER A 83 0.51 0.63 16.72
CA SER A 83 1.56 0.22 15.81
C SER A 83 0.93 -0.55 14.68
N GLY A 84 1.37 -0.29 13.46
CA GLY A 84 0.80 -0.95 12.30
C GLY A 84 1.86 -1.46 11.36
N SER A 85 1.49 -2.45 10.58
CA SER A 85 2.31 -2.92 9.49
C SER A 85 1.42 -3.23 8.31
N ALA A 86 2.01 -3.21 7.13
CA ALA A 86 1.26 -3.44 5.91
C ALA A 86 2.11 -4.24 4.94
N THR A 87 1.48 -5.20 4.27
CA THR A 87 2.15 -6.00 3.26
C THR A 87 1.30 -5.99 1.99
N VAL A 88 1.92 -5.58 0.90
CA VAL A 88 1.24 -5.51 -0.39
C VAL A 88 1.43 -6.83 -1.13
N LYS A 89 0.34 -7.40 -1.59
CA LYS A 89 0.37 -8.61 -2.42
C LYS A 89 -0.59 -8.42 -3.59
N GLY A 90 -0.06 -7.97 -4.72
CA GLY A 90 -0.89 -7.70 -5.88
C GLY A 90 -1.93 -6.66 -5.57
N ARG A 91 -3.19 -7.04 -5.65
CA ARG A 91 -4.30 -6.12 -5.41
C ARG A 91 -4.84 -6.20 -3.98
N SER A 92 -4.10 -6.84 -3.11
CA SER A 92 -4.47 -6.96 -1.70
C SER A 92 -3.44 -6.27 -0.83
N LEU A 93 -3.89 -5.70 0.26
CA LEU A 93 -3.03 -5.07 1.25
C LEU A 93 -3.41 -5.65 2.60
N SER A 94 -2.49 -6.40 3.19
CA SER A 94 -2.71 -6.94 4.52
C SER A 94 -2.27 -5.89 5.52
N MET A 95 -3.22 -5.40 6.31
CA MET A 95 -2.96 -4.36 7.30
C MET A 95 -3.08 -4.97 8.67
N SER A 96 -2.08 -4.79 9.51
CA SER A 96 -2.08 -5.33 10.85
C SER A 96 -1.82 -4.21 11.84
N ASP A 97 -2.58 -4.19 12.93
CA ASP A 97 -2.35 -3.23 14.00
C ASP A 97 -2.28 -3.95 15.33
N CYS A 98 -1.40 -3.48 16.18
CA CYS A 98 -1.11 -4.14 17.43
C CYS A 98 -1.20 -3.19 18.60
N VAL A 99 -1.68 -3.73 19.73
CA VAL A 99 -1.73 -3.02 20.99
C VAL A 99 -0.62 -3.60 21.85
N MET A 100 0.24 -2.72 22.37
CA MET A 100 1.35 -3.10 23.22
C MET A 100 2.28 -4.13 22.55
N GLY A 101 2.25 -4.20 21.23
CA GLY A 101 3.11 -5.11 20.50
C GLY A 101 2.76 -6.58 20.64
N ILE A 102 1.68 -6.91 21.35
CA ILE A 102 1.32 -8.28 21.63
C ILE A 102 0.00 -8.68 21.01
N PHE A 103 -1.01 -7.84 21.17
CA PHE A 103 -2.33 -8.15 20.68
C PHE A 103 -2.51 -7.51 19.31
N CYS A 104 -2.46 -8.32 18.27
CA CYS A 104 -2.53 -7.83 16.90
C CYS A 104 -3.79 -8.30 16.21
N ARG A 105 -4.32 -7.44 15.34
CA ARG A 105 -5.43 -7.76 14.47
C ARG A 105 -4.99 -7.50 13.05
N SER A 106 -5.51 -8.27 12.12
CA SER A 106 -5.20 -8.11 10.71
C SER A 106 -6.46 -7.97 9.91
N GLN A 107 -6.38 -7.20 8.84
CA GLN A 107 -7.48 -7.05 7.91
C GLN A 107 -6.91 -6.92 6.52
N THR A 108 -7.70 -7.23 5.52
CA THR A 108 -7.29 -7.14 4.13
C THR A 108 -8.03 -6.01 3.46
N TRP A 109 -7.27 -5.13 2.83
CA TRP A 109 -7.81 -4.06 2.01
C TRP A 109 -7.63 -4.46 0.56
N ARG A 110 -8.54 -4.02 -0.30
CA ARG A 110 -8.51 -4.38 -1.71
C ARG A 110 -8.24 -3.16 -2.57
N LYS A 111 -7.39 -3.34 -3.56
CA LYS A 111 -7.08 -2.26 -4.49
C LYS A 111 -8.34 -1.85 -5.21
N ARG A 112 -8.49 -0.55 -5.29
CA ARG A 112 -9.65 -0.01 -5.93
C ARG A 112 -9.36 0.41 -7.36
#